data_fdf99b9f7c2e0daf08f3a06d73f34a1f
#
_entry.id   fdf99b9f7c2e0daf08f3a06d73f34a1f
#
_cell.length_a   1.000
_cell.length_b   1.000
_cell.length_c   1.000
_cell.angle_alpha   90.00
_cell.angle_beta   90.00
_cell.angle_gamma   90.00
#
_symmetry.space_group_name_H-M   'P 1'
#
loop_
_entity.id
_entity.type
_entity.pdbx_description
1 polymer ?
#
loop_
_entity_poly.entity_id
_entity_poly.type
_entity_poly.pdbx_seq_one_letter_code
_entity_poly.pdbx_strand_id
1 'polypeptide(L)'
;MKRWTVFGLSMMSAAAIAGCAGHAVVRAAAPPVPPPMPTQPAARDSSAVQLGTALARVEQDSAADQTALDSLHERSPDSLSPPRTNVSVRGEDVRQEAENLFGADANATFDIDVTKYVGNRRVLEYLEFFQLDARDRFEIWLSRLGRYEGMIRERLRTRGLPEDLVYLTLIESGLSNTAVSRARAVGMWQFMSTTGRGYGLLIDPWVDERRDPFKATDAAVNHLQDLVQRLGSVYLAAAAYNAGAGRIEREIRRLPGEPDSVGDQTFFEIAGRRHLRRETRDYVPKLIAAALIAKQPSRYGFTDIQRLPPLVFDEVSVPDATGLDVLARLSDTSVATLLELNPQFVRGITPPGRGVVVRVPRGKGAAVAERYADLPVTERITFVDHYVTYGQTLSTIAQRYQVTVTMLQAANPRLRAHALRVGQRVIVPMSGRVVPRGAWSNPPEPRVRRASRRYRSVSAVPDSDGNTRHRVAPGETASGIAHQHGIGLTALLEANDLTMRSVIRPGDVLLIPSR
;
A
#
# COMPACT_ATOMS: atom_id res chain seq x y z
N MET A 1 25.94 3.12 -65.67
CA MET A 1 26.85 2.41 -66.60
C MET A 1 26.90 0.94 -66.24
N LYS A 2 26.65 0.09 -67.30
CA LYS A 2 26.91 -1.37 -67.41
C LYS A 2 26.15 -2.29 -66.45
N ARG A 3 25.10 -2.95 -66.87
CA ARG A 3 24.80 -4.03 -67.86
C ARG A 3 25.10 -5.42 -67.27
N TRP A 4 24.04 -6.23 -67.08
CA TRP A 4 23.59 -7.45 -67.77
C TRP A 4 24.43 -8.72 -67.49
N THR A 5 23.84 -9.84 -67.15
CA THR A 5 23.40 -10.85 -68.13
C THR A 5 22.53 -11.95 -67.54
N VAL A 6 21.54 -12.34 -68.30
CA VAL A 6 20.56 -13.43 -68.22
C VAL A 6 21.08 -14.64 -69.01
N PHE A 7 20.78 -15.89 -68.61
CA PHE A 7 20.71 -17.11 -69.43
C PHE A 7 19.89 -18.12 -68.62
N GLY A 8 18.86 -18.73 -69.01
CA GLY A 8 18.27 -19.10 -70.32
C GLY A 8 18.17 -20.63 -70.45
N LEU A 9 16.95 -21.13 -70.38
CA LEU A 9 16.32 -22.26 -71.06
C LEU A 9 17.09 -23.58 -71.33
N SER A 10 16.50 -24.74 -70.99
CA SER A 10 16.06 -25.70 -72.02
C SER A 10 15.13 -26.77 -71.53
N MET A 11 14.00 -26.91 -72.19
CA MET A 11 13.06 -28.06 -72.20
C MET A 11 13.72 -29.27 -72.92
N MET A 12 13.37 -30.50 -72.49
CA MET A 12 13.13 -31.61 -73.44
C MET A 12 12.12 -32.58 -72.88
N SER A 13 11.07 -32.73 -73.67
CA SER A 13 10.03 -33.75 -73.58
C SER A 13 10.53 -35.09 -74.13
N ALA A 14 10.12 -36.21 -73.54
CA ALA A 14 10.01 -37.50 -74.24
C ALA A 14 8.84 -38.30 -73.66
N ALA A 15 7.88 -38.56 -74.53
CA ALA A 15 6.79 -39.51 -74.34
C ALA A 15 7.19 -40.90 -74.83
N ALA A 16 6.79 -41.95 -74.09
CA ALA A 16 6.55 -43.30 -74.64
C ALA A 16 5.81 -44.22 -73.65
N ILE A 17 4.58 -44.52 -73.99
CA ILE A 17 3.99 -45.83 -74.28
C ILE A 17 3.71 -46.79 -73.11
N ALA A 18 2.43 -47.09 -73.06
CA ALA A 18 1.62 -48.03 -72.33
C ALA A 18 2.17 -49.45 -72.03
N GLY A 19 1.83 -49.94 -70.84
CA GLY A 19 1.87 -51.38 -70.48
C GLY A 19 0.87 -51.65 -69.37
N CYS A 20 -0.25 -52.26 -69.67
CA CYS A 20 -1.25 -52.74 -68.71
C CYS A 20 -0.67 -53.90 -67.89
N ALA A 21 -0.51 -53.75 -66.60
CA ALA A 21 -0.39 -54.87 -65.69
C ALA A 21 -1.11 -54.50 -64.38
N GLY A 22 -2.18 -55.26 -64.07
CA GLY A 22 -2.98 -55.06 -62.88
C GLY A 22 -2.16 -55.21 -61.61
N HIS A 23 -2.04 -54.14 -60.85
CA HIS A 23 -1.47 -54.18 -59.52
C HIS A 23 -2.57 -53.95 -58.50
N ALA A 24 -2.74 -54.93 -57.62
CA ALA A 24 -3.57 -54.81 -56.43
C ALA A 24 -3.14 -53.62 -55.61
N VAL A 25 -4.07 -52.66 -55.42
CA VAL A 25 -3.86 -51.49 -54.53
C VAL A 25 -3.86 -52.02 -53.11
N VAL A 26 -2.67 -52.25 -52.56
CA VAL A 26 -2.47 -52.38 -51.11
C VAL A 26 -2.71 -51.01 -50.51
N ARG A 27 -3.88 -50.81 -49.92
CA ARG A 27 -4.17 -49.65 -49.09
C ARG A 27 -3.19 -49.67 -47.94
N ALA A 28 -2.19 -48.77 -47.97
CA ALA A 28 -1.35 -48.53 -46.79
C ALA A 28 -2.28 -48.03 -45.66
N ALA A 29 -2.23 -48.75 -44.54
CA ALA A 29 -2.92 -48.35 -43.33
C ALA A 29 -2.40 -46.95 -42.93
N ALA A 30 -3.31 -46.02 -42.67
CA ALA A 30 -2.93 -44.73 -42.13
C ALA A 30 -2.08 -44.91 -40.84
N PRO A 31 -1.02 -44.12 -40.64
CA PRO A 31 -0.23 -44.21 -39.43
C PRO A 31 -1.14 -44.00 -38.20
N PRO A 32 -0.95 -44.75 -37.12
CA PRO A 32 -1.75 -44.57 -35.92
C PRO A 32 -1.66 -43.10 -35.47
N VAL A 33 -2.83 -42.49 -35.24
CA VAL A 33 -2.95 -41.16 -34.67
C VAL A 33 -2.19 -41.22 -33.34
N PRO A 34 -1.17 -40.36 -33.11
CA PRO A 34 -0.47 -40.34 -31.83
C PRO A 34 -1.50 -40.07 -30.73
N PRO A 35 -1.40 -40.75 -29.58
CA PRO A 35 -2.30 -40.52 -28.47
C PRO A 35 -2.27 -39.01 -28.14
N PRO A 36 -3.41 -38.40 -27.78
CA PRO A 36 -3.43 -37.00 -27.41
C PRO A 36 -2.40 -36.80 -26.29
N MET A 37 -1.43 -35.89 -26.54
CA MET A 37 -0.48 -35.54 -25.49
C MET A 37 -1.27 -35.14 -24.25
N PRO A 38 -0.95 -35.66 -23.08
CA PRO A 38 -1.62 -35.25 -21.85
C PRO A 38 -1.47 -33.74 -21.75
N THR A 39 -2.58 -33.04 -21.89
CA THR A 39 -2.67 -31.60 -21.59
C THR A 39 -2.14 -31.43 -20.20
N GLN A 40 -1.03 -30.69 -20.05
CA GLN A 40 -0.39 -30.44 -18.76
C GLN A 40 -1.34 -29.59 -17.87
N PRO A 41 -2.16 -30.17 -16.98
CA PRO A 41 -2.90 -29.40 -15.99
C PRO A 41 -2.00 -28.92 -14.86
N ALA A 42 -0.89 -29.64 -14.60
CA ALA A 42 -0.03 -29.45 -13.44
C ALA A 42 0.70 -28.09 -13.37
N ALA A 43 1.07 -27.50 -14.51
CA ALA A 43 1.83 -26.24 -14.49
C ALA A 43 0.96 -25.01 -14.17
N ARG A 44 -0.33 -25.01 -14.53
CA ARG A 44 -1.26 -23.91 -14.28
C ARG A 44 -1.80 -23.88 -12.85
N ASP A 45 -2.01 -25.07 -12.26
CA ASP A 45 -2.38 -25.19 -10.85
C ASP A 45 -1.24 -24.76 -9.93
N SER A 46 0.03 -24.97 -10.36
CA SER A 46 1.20 -24.51 -9.63
C SER A 46 1.29 -23.00 -9.51
N SER A 47 0.83 -22.22 -10.52
CA SER A 47 0.85 -20.75 -10.50
C SER A 47 -0.06 -20.17 -9.41
N ALA A 48 -1.28 -20.67 -9.28
CA ALA A 48 -2.20 -20.22 -8.22
C ALA A 48 -1.69 -20.58 -6.82
N VAL A 49 -1.04 -21.75 -6.67
CA VAL A 49 -0.39 -22.15 -5.42
C VAL A 49 0.79 -21.24 -5.09
N GLN A 50 1.64 -20.94 -6.07
CA GLN A 50 2.76 -20.00 -5.89
C GLN A 50 2.28 -18.61 -5.48
N LEU A 51 1.23 -18.09 -6.14
CA LEU A 51 0.61 -16.82 -5.76
C LEU A 51 0.06 -16.87 -4.33
N GLY A 52 -0.69 -17.90 -3.97
CA GLY A 52 -1.25 -18.05 -2.63
C GLY A 52 -0.17 -18.08 -1.55
N THR A 53 0.92 -18.79 -1.81
CA THR A 53 2.08 -18.85 -0.91
C THR A 53 2.79 -17.51 -0.79
N ALA A 54 3.01 -16.83 -1.91
CA ALA A 54 3.66 -15.51 -1.93
C ALA A 54 2.82 -14.45 -1.18
N LEU A 55 1.50 -14.40 -1.42
CA LEU A 55 0.59 -13.50 -0.71
C LEU A 55 0.55 -13.80 0.79
N ALA A 56 0.52 -15.08 1.17
CA ALA A 56 0.55 -15.48 2.59
C ALA A 56 1.84 -15.03 3.29
N ARG A 57 2.98 -15.06 2.62
CA ARG A 57 4.25 -14.54 3.16
C ARG A 57 4.21 -13.04 3.35
N VAL A 58 3.72 -12.28 2.35
CA VAL A 58 3.56 -10.82 2.43
C VAL A 58 2.66 -10.43 3.61
N GLU A 59 1.54 -11.14 3.81
CA GLU A 59 0.65 -10.90 4.95
C GLU A 59 1.33 -11.20 6.30
N GLN A 60 2.18 -12.22 6.36
CA GLN A 60 2.92 -12.57 7.57
C GLN A 60 3.94 -11.52 7.96
N ASP A 61 4.74 -11.05 6.99
CA ASP A 61 5.73 -10.01 7.22
C ASP A 61 5.05 -8.70 7.64
N SER A 62 3.96 -8.33 6.97
CA SER A 62 3.16 -7.16 7.32
C SER A 62 2.56 -7.25 8.73
N ALA A 63 2.08 -8.43 9.16
CA ALA A 63 1.57 -8.64 10.51
C ALA A 63 2.65 -8.55 11.58
N ALA A 64 3.86 -9.04 11.28
CA ALA A 64 5.00 -8.94 12.20
C ALA A 64 5.47 -7.48 12.34
N ASP A 65 5.53 -6.71 11.24
CA ASP A 65 5.80 -5.27 11.28
C ASP A 65 4.75 -4.55 12.12
N GLN A 66 3.47 -4.83 11.90
CA GLN A 66 2.38 -4.21 12.65
C GLN A 66 2.47 -4.52 14.15
N THR A 67 2.85 -5.73 14.54
CA THR A 67 3.03 -6.10 15.96
C THR A 67 4.14 -5.26 16.61
N ALA A 68 5.27 -5.08 15.92
CA ALA A 68 6.36 -4.25 16.41
C ALA A 68 5.95 -2.77 16.51
N LEU A 69 5.23 -2.26 15.52
CA LEU A 69 4.71 -0.89 15.52
C LEU A 69 3.64 -0.67 16.59
N ASP A 70 2.75 -1.64 16.82
CA ASP A 70 1.78 -1.59 17.92
C ASP A 70 2.51 -1.53 19.28
N SER A 71 3.56 -2.32 19.48
CA SER A 71 4.39 -2.27 20.68
C SER A 71 5.08 -0.90 20.84
N LEU A 72 5.54 -0.30 19.72
CA LEU A 72 6.08 1.05 19.67
C LEU A 72 5.06 2.11 20.13
N HIS A 73 3.78 1.91 19.81
CA HIS A 73 2.69 2.82 20.18
C HIS A 73 2.17 2.59 21.61
N GLU A 74 2.23 1.36 22.11
CA GLU A 74 1.70 0.98 23.43
C GLU A 74 2.70 1.27 24.58
N ARG A 75 3.99 1.36 24.29
CA ARG A 75 5.01 1.65 25.30
C ARG A 75 4.79 3.00 25.97
N SER A 76 4.81 3.00 27.31
CA SER A 76 4.68 4.22 28.10
C SER A 76 6.03 4.64 28.68
N PRO A 77 6.55 5.82 28.30
CA PRO A 77 7.65 6.43 29.02
C PRO A 77 7.35 6.63 30.52
N ASP A 78 6.06 6.87 30.85
CA ASP A 78 5.63 7.07 32.23
C ASP A 78 5.61 5.77 33.06
N SER A 79 5.75 4.58 32.45
CA SER A 79 5.74 3.26 33.10
C SER A 79 7.11 2.58 33.14
N LEU A 80 8.13 3.17 32.53
CA LEU A 80 9.48 2.63 32.54
C LEU A 80 10.19 3.04 33.82
N SER A 81 10.81 2.07 34.51
CA SER A 81 11.87 2.31 35.45
C SER A 81 12.95 3.20 34.79
N PRO A 82 13.66 4.04 35.56
CA PRO A 82 14.72 4.86 34.98
C PRO A 82 15.67 3.98 34.17
N PRO A 83 16.24 4.50 33.07
CA PRO A 83 17.13 3.73 32.22
C PRO A 83 18.16 3.00 33.10
N ARG A 84 18.41 1.73 32.81
CA ARG A 84 19.31 0.84 33.60
C ARG A 84 20.78 1.22 33.47
N THR A 85 21.07 2.46 33.22
CA THR A 85 22.43 2.99 33.34
C THR A 85 22.69 3.23 34.82
N ASN A 86 23.54 2.40 35.41
CA ASN A 86 24.08 2.56 36.78
C ASN A 86 25.00 3.80 36.90
N VAL A 87 24.62 4.91 36.30
CA VAL A 87 25.37 6.16 36.34
C VAL A 87 24.53 7.18 37.08
N SER A 88 24.88 7.36 38.34
CA SER A 88 24.40 8.47 39.18
C SER A 88 25.13 9.73 38.76
N VAL A 89 24.62 10.45 37.75
CA VAL A 89 25.25 11.68 37.25
C VAL A 89 24.27 12.84 37.42
N ARG A 90 24.78 14.00 37.84
CA ARG A 90 24.02 15.24 38.01
C ARG A 90 23.55 15.75 36.61
N GLY A 91 22.39 16.43 36.55
CA GLY A 91 21.64 16.71 35.31
C GLY A 91 22.39 17.33 34.13
N GLU A 92 23.48 18.07 34.30
CA GLU A 92 24.31 18.59 33.21
C GLU A 92 25.27 17.55 32.65
N ASP A 93 25.82 16.69 33.51
CA ASP A 93 26.72 15.61 33.11
C ASP A 93 25.98 14.50 32.33
N VAL A 94 24.69 14.24 32.66
CA VAL A 94 23.85 13.27 31.93
C VAL A 94 23.61 13.74 30.50
N ARG A 95 23.45 15.06 30.30
CA ARG A 95 23.26 15.65 28.98
C ARG A 95 24.54 15.53 28.15
N GLN A 96 25.69 15.86 28.74
CA GLN A 96 26.98 15.78 28.05
C GLN A 96 27.37 14.32 27.76
N GLU A 97 27.09 13.39 28.67
CA GLU A 97 27.35 11.97 28.49
C GLU A 97 26.36 11.33 27.47
N ALA A 98 25.10 11.76 27.47
CA ALA A 98 24.14 11.40 26.42
C ALA A 98 24.55 11.96 25.06
N GLU A 99 25.03 13.20 24.99
CA GLU A 99 25.60 13.79 23.79
C GLU A 99 26.85 13.04 23.32
N ASN A 100 27.69 12.57 24.22
CA ASN A 100 28.88 11.78 23.91
C ASN A 100 28.57 10.33 23.51
N LEU A 101 27.58 9.70 24.16
CA LEU A 101 27.19 8.31 23.90
C LEU A 101 26.20 8.17 22.77
N PHE A 102 25.27 9.11 22.62
CA PHE A 102 24.15 9.04 21.68
C PHE A 102 24.12 10.20 20.68
N GLY A 103 25.00 11.20 20.83
CA GLY A 103 25.08 12.36 19.93
C GLY A 103 25.48 11.97 18.50
N ALA A 104 25.14 12.84 17.57
CA ALA A 104 25.56 12.69 16.19
C ALA A 104 27.09 12.68 16.08
N ASP A 105 27.65 11.77 15.29
CA ASP A 105 29.07 11.82 14.92
C ASP A 105 29.33 13.15 14.21
N ALA A 106 30.50 13.75 14.45
CA ALA A 106 30.91 15.00 13.79
C ALA A 106 30.87 14.90 12.25
N ASN A 107 30.93 13.68 11.70
CA ASN A 107 30.83 13.40 10.27
C ASN A 107 29.42 13.11 9.75
N ALA A 108 28.41 12.90 10.65
CA ALA A 108 27.05 12.67 10.24
C ALA A 108 26.30 14.01 10.14
N THR A 109 25.92 14.37 8.91
CA THR A 109 25.13 15.58 8.65
C THR A 109 23.64 15.26 8.74
N PHE A 110 22.90 16.05 9.53
CA PHE A 110 21.44 15.98 9.62
C PHE A 110 20.87 17.28 9.05
N ASP A 111 19.77 17.16 8.33
CA ASP A 111 19.01 18.31 7.81
C ASP A 111 17.71 18.56 8.59
N ILE A 112 17.46 17.77 9.65
CA ILE A 112 16.54 18.06 10.74
C ILE A 112 17.34 18.30 12.02
N ASP A 113 16.82 19.12 12.94
CA ASP A 113 17.52 19.52 14.17
C ASP A 113 17.52 18.38 15.23
N VAL A 114 18.42 17.41 15.08
CA VAL A 114 18.54 16.31 16.05
C VAL A 114 19.39 16.69 17.26
N THR A 115 20.40 17.55 17.10
CA THR A 115 21.44 17.81 18.09
C THR A 115 20.88 18.42 19.38
N LYS A 116 19.95 19.36 19.27
CA LYS A 116 19.30 19.99 20.44
C LYS A 116 18.46 19.01 21.27
N TYR A 117 18.03 17.90 20.68
CA TYR A 117 17.02 17.02 21.28
C TYR A 117 17.53 15.62 21.56
N VAL A 118 18.81 15.32 21.28
CA VAL A 118 19.42 14.02 21.56
C VAL A 118 19.32 13.64 23.04
N GLY A 119 19.49 14.60 23.96
CA GLY A 119 19.33 14.40 25.40
C GLY A 119 17.86 14.41 25.88
N ASN A 120 16.89 14.54 24.98
CA ASN A 120 15.48 14.46 25.36
C ASN A 120 15.14 13.05 25.84
N ARG A 121 14.56 12.94 27.05
CA ARG A 121 14.22 11.65 27.66
C ARG A 121 13.45 10.73 26.73
N ARG A 122 12.48 11.23 25.96
CA ARG A 122 11.70 10.40 25.01
C ARG A 122 12.54 9.92 23.83
N VAL A 123 13.49 10.73 23.34
CA VAL A 123 14.42 10.29 22.29
C VAL A 123 15.27 9.14 22.80
N LEU A 124 15.82 9.26 24.01
CA LEU A 124 16.63 8.20 24.65
C LEU A 124 15.84 6.90 24.85
N GLU A 125 14.59 7.00 25.30
CA GLU A 125 13.69 5.85 25.46
C GLU A 125 13.41 5.14 24.13
N TYR A 126 13.26 5.87 23.01
CA TYR A 126 13.08 5.27 21.70
C TYR A 126 14.38 4.74 21.09
N LEU A 127 15.53 5.34 21.38
CA LEU A 127 16.82 4.75 21.03
C LEU A 127 16.99 3.38 21.72
N GLU A 128 16.71 3.29 23.03
CA GLU A 128 16.75 2.03 23.77
C GLU A 128 15.75 1.01 23.19
N PHE A 129 14.52 1.43 22.90
CA PHE A 129 13.50 0.56 22.33
C PHE A 129 13.95 -0.07 21.01
N PHE A 130 14.48 0.72 20.09
CA PHE A 130 14.92 0.21 18.79
C PHE A 130 16.14 -0.69 18.91
N GLN A 131 17.03 -0.45 19.88
CA GLN A 131 18.23 -1.26 20.11
C GLN A 131 17.95 -2.57 20.83
N LEU A 132 16.91 -2.65 21.67
CA LEU A 132 16.63 -3.81 22.52
C LEU A 132 15.34 -4.52 22.13
N ASP A 133 14.18 -3.87 22.31
CA ASP A 133 12.88 -4.56 22.20
C ASP A 133 12.43 -4.80 20.77
N ALA A 134 12.77 -3.89 19.87
CA ALA A 134 12.42 -3.99 18.45
C ALA A 134 13.64 -4.28 17.56
N ARG A 135 14.78 -4.70 18.12
CA ARG A 135 16.05 -4.84 17.43
C ARG A 135 15.92 -5.62 16.11
N ASP A 136 15.43 -6.85 16.17
CA ASP A 136 15.35 -7.74 15.01
C ASP A 136 14.49 -7.14 13.88
N ARG A 137 13.42 -6.46 14.26
CA ARG A 137 12.55 -5.79 13.28
C ARG A 137 13.18 -4.53 12.73
N PHE A 138 13.87 -3.75 13.55
CA PHE A 138 14.53 -2.54 13.14
C PHE A 138 15.70 -2.84 12.17
N GLU A 139 16.41 -3.94 12.35
CA GLU A 139 17.41 -4.44 11.39
C GLU A 139 16.79 -4.71 10.01
N ILE A 140 15.61 -5.37 9.97
CA ILE A 140 14.87 -5.57 8.73
C ILE A 140 14.44 -4.24 8.10
N TRP A 141 14.00 -3.28 8.91
CA TRP A 141 13.61 -1.96 8.44
C TRP A 141 14.80 -1.18 7.87
N LEU A 142 15.95 -1.23 8.53
CA LEU A 142 17.21 -0.65 8.01
C LEU A 142 17.65 -1.31 6.71
N SER A 143 17.47 -2.63 6.58
CA SER A 143 17.73 -3.35 5.34
C SER A 143 16.83 -2.84 4.21
N ARG A 144 15.52 -2.72 4.44
CA ARG A 144 14.53 -2.20 3.47
C ARG A 144 14.79 -0.75 3.10
N LEU A 145 15.33 0.06 4.02
CA LEU A 145 15.65 1.47 3.75
C LEU A 145 16.55 1.60 2.52
N GLY A 146 17.56 0.73 2.34
CA GLY A 146 18.43 0.73 1.17
C GLY A 146 17.68 0.66 -0.16
N ARG A 147 16.48 0.04 -0.18
CA ARG A 147 15.66 -0.13 -1.38
C ARG A 147 14.96 1.16 -1.82
N TYR A 148 14.57 2.02 -0.89
CA TYR A 148 13.71 3.16 -1.16
C TYR A 148 14.35 4.51 -0.82
N GLU A 149 15.41 4.53 0.00
CA GLU A 149 16.00 5.75 0.54
C GLU A 149 16.39 6.75 -0.55
N GLY A 150 17.11 6.33 -1.59
CA GLY A 150 17.54 7.22 -2.67
C GLY A 150 16.38 7.88 -3.39
N MET A 151 15.33 7.11 -3.70
CA MET A 151 14.13 7.59 -4.36
C MET A 151 13.35 8.59 -3.48
N ILE A 152 13.22 8.31 -2.19
CA ILE A 152 12.49 9.16 -1.26
C ILE A 152 13.24 10.48 -1.04
N ARG A 153 14.57 10.42 -0.79
CA ARG A 153 15.41 11.60 -0.62
C ARG A 153 15.39 12.52 -1.83
N GLU A 154 15.46 11.96 -3.03
CA GLU A 154 15.38 12.73 -4.27
C GLU A 154 14.06 13.52 -4.37
N ARG A 155 12.93 12.90 -4.02
CA ARG A 155 11.62 13.57 -4.03
C ARG A 155 11.49 14.64 -2.96
N LEU A 156 12.01 14.39 -1.76
CA LEU A 156 12.05 15.39 -0.68
C LEU A 156 12.89 16.61 -1.09
N ARG A 157 14.09 16.36 -1.63
CA ARG A 157 15.02 17.42 -2.11
C ARG A 157 14.39 18.26 -3.20
N THR A 158 13.73 17.66 -4.20
CA THR A 158 13.08 18.40 -5.30
C THR A 158 11.95 19.30 -4.83
N ARG A 159 11.41 19.08 -3.63
CA ARG A 159 10.37 19.92 -2.99
C ARG A 159 10.92 20.85 -1.91
N GLY A 160 12.24 20.94 -1.74
CA GLY A 160 12.87 21.75 -0.72
C GLY A 160 12.60 21.30 0.71
N LEU A 161 12.31 20.00 0.90
CA LEU A 161 12.09 19.42 2.22
C LEU A 161 13.37 18.73 2.71
N PRO A 162 13.57 18.70 4.05
CA PRO A 162 14.65 17.91 4.63
C PRO A 162 14.59 16.45 4.19
N GLU A 163 15.73 15.93 3.71
CA GLU A 163 15.83 14.54 3.23
C GLU A 163 15.70 13.52 4.36
N ASP A 164 16.00 13.93 5.60
CA ASP A 164 15.86 13.10 6.79
C ASP A 164 14.40 12.80 7.18
N LEU A 165 13.43 13.46 6.53
CA LEU A 165 12.03 13.04 6.61
C LEU A 165 11.77 11.65 6.01
N VAL A 166 12.74 11.07 5.28
CA VAL A 166 12.71 9.65 4.87
C VAL A 166 12.50 8.71 6.04
N TYR A 167 13.01 9.05 7.22
CA TYR A 167 12.90 8.22 8.42
C TYR A 167 11.49 8.17 9.03
N LEU A 168 10.56 9.01 8.56
CA LEU A 168 9.14 8.84 8.87
C LEU A 168 8.63 7.46 8.42
N THR A 169 9.10 6.94 7.30
CA THR A 169 8.71 5.61 6.80
C THR A 169 9.13 4.47 7.72
N LEU A 170 10.21 4.64 8.49
CA LEU A 170 10.62 3.67 9.51
C LEU A 170 9.60 3.59 10.64
N ILE A 171 9.16 4.74 11.16
CA ILE A 171 8.24 4.80 12.30
C ILE A 171 6.78 4.62 11.93
N GLU A 172 6.41 4.80 10.64
CA GLU A 172 5.06 4.59 10.14
C GLU A 172 4.78 3.11 9.84
N SER A 173 5.72 2.42 9.20
CA SER A 173 5.47 1.06 8.70
C SER A 173 6.70 0.14 8.62
N GLY A 174 7.89 0.60 9.01
CA GLY A 174 9.14 -0.11 8.71
C GLY A 174 9.36 -0.30 7.20
N LEU A 175 9.00 0.70 6.39
CA LEU A 175 9.04 0.68 4.92
C LEU A 175 8.23 -0.48 4.28
N SER A 176 7.16 -0.89 4.90
CA SER A 176 6.27 -1.92 4.37
C SER A 176 5.20 -1.32 3.44
N ASN A 177 5.27 -1.64 2.14
CA ASN A 177 4.27 -1.20 1.15
C ASN A 177 2.89 -1.83 1.38
N THR A 178 2.82 -2.92 2.12
CA THR A 178 1.59 -3.69 2.34
C THR A 178 1.03 -3.56 3.75
N ALA A 179 1.70 -2.81 4.63
CA ALA A 179 1.26 -2.57 6.00
C ALA A 179 -0.17 -1.99 6.04
N VAL A 180 -0.98 -2.48 6.97
CA VAL A 180 -2.34 -2.00 7.21
C VAL A 180 -2.55 -1.86 8.71
N SER A 181 -2.72 -0.63 9.19
CA SER A 181 -2.96 -0.36 10.62
C SER A 181 -4.38 -0.73 11.07
N ARG A 182 -4.59 -0.80 12.38
CA ARG A 182 -5.93 -0.98 12.98
C ARG A 182 -6.92 0.11 12.52
N ALA A 183 -6.43 1.32 12.26
CA ALA A 183 -7.21 2.44 11.74
C ALA A 183 -7.39 2.41 10.20
N ARG A 184 -6.84 1.38 9.51
CA ARG A 184 -6.85 1.22 8.04
C ARG A 184 -6.02 2.25 7.28
N ALA A 185 -5.00 2.80 7.90
CA ALA A 185 -3.92 3.43 7.18
C ALA A 185 -3.12 2.36 6.43
N VAL A 186 -2.64 2.65 5.22
CA VAL A 186 -2.04 1.65 4.32
C VAL A 186 -0.73 2.14 3.71
N GLY A 187 0.21 1.20 3.54
CA GLY A 187 1.46 1.37 2.82
C GLY A 187 2.58 1.96 3.64
N MET A 188 3.73 2.19 3.02
CA MET A 188 4.92 2.65 3.73
C MET A 188 4.74 4.01 4.42
N TRP A 189 3.85 4.86 3.89
CA TRP A 189 3.53 6.18 4.40
C TRP A 189 2.25 6.23 5.25
N GLN A 190 1.61 5.09 5.49
CA GLN A 190 0.40 4.96 6.31
C GLN A 190 -0.72 5.96 5.98
N PHE A 191 -0.99 6.13 4.69
CA PHE A 191 -2.09 6.99 4.26
C PHE A 191 -3.47 6.46 4.67
N MET A 192 -4.27 7.33 5.29
CA MET A 192 -5.71 7.14 5.36
C MET A 192 -6.32 7.31 3.96
N SER A 193 -7.37 6.55 3.63
CA SER A 193 -7.96 6.58 2.27
C SER A 193 -8.44 7.97 1.85
N THR A 194 -9.00 8.76 2.77
CA THR A 194 -9.45 10.13 2.50
C THR A 194 -8.27 11.03 2.15
N THR A 195 -7.20 10.98 2.95
CA THR A 195 -5.98 11.77 2.73
C THR A 195 -5.30 11.36 1.43
N GLY A 196 -5.12 10.04 1.20
CA GLY A 196 -4.50 9.54 -0.02
C GLY A 196 -5.23 10.00 -1.29
N ARG A 197 -6.57 9.91 -1.31
CA ARG A 197 -7.36 10.44 -2.44
C ARG A 197 -7.23 11.94 -2.60
N GLY A 198 -7.12 12.69 -1.50
CA GLY A 198 -6.90 14.14 -1.53
C GLY A 198 -5.58 14.53 -2.21
N TYR A 199 -4.57 13.65 -2.15
CA TYR A 199 -3.27 13.79 -2.83
C TYR A 199 -3.16 12.95 -4.11
N GLY A 200 -4.29 12.56 -4.72
CA GLY A 200 -4.36 11.97 -6.05
C GLY A 200 -4.17 10.46 -6.14
N LEU A 201 -4.07 9.74 -5.00
CA LEU A 201 -3.92 8.28 -5.01
C LEU A 201 -5.23 7.58 -5.39
N LEU A 202 -5.16 6.69 -6.38
CA LEU A 202 -6.25 5.81 -6.75
C LEU A 202 -6.41 4.70 -5.70
N ILE A 203 -7.63 4.59 -5.18
CA ILE A 203 -7.97 3.57 -4.19
C ILE A 203 -9.31 2.96 -4.59
N ASP A 204 -9.28 1.78 -5.17
CA ASP A 204 -10.45 1.01 -5.58
C ASP A 204 -10.28 -0.48 -5.21
N PRO A 205 -11.24 -1.37 -5.51
CA PRO A 205 -11.14 -2.80 -5.17
C PRO A 205 -10.01 -3.56 -5.88
N TRP A 206 -9.37 -2.99 -6.91
CA TRP A 206 -8.31 -3.61 -7.71
C TRP A 206 -6.95 -3.00 -7.44
N VAL A 207 -6.94 -1.67 -7.27
CA VAL A 207 -5.73 -0.88 -7.14
C VAL A 207 -5.80 -0.05 -5.87
N ASP A 208 -4.78 -0.15 -5.04
CA ASP A 208 -4.57 0.72 -3.89
C ASP A 208 -3.17 1.36 -4.01
N GLU A 209 -3.10 2.57 -4.56
CA GLU A 209 -1.84 3.27 -4.81
C GLU A 209 -1.14 3.77 -3.54
N ARG A 210 -1.78 3.64 -2.36
CA ARG A 210 -1.09 3.83 -1.08
C ARG A 210 0.01 2.78 -0.86
N ARG A 211 -0.09 1.64 -1.57
CA ARG A 211 0.91 0.57 -1.58
C ARG A 211 1.99 0.77 -2.63
N ASP A 212 1.77 1.62 -3.62
CA ASP A 212 2.78 1.93 -4.64
C ASP A 212 3.87 2.82 -4.03
N PRO A 213 5.14 2.35 -3.92
CA PRO A 213 6.18 3.12 -3.24
C PRO A 213 6.48 4.46 -3.90
N PHE A 214 6.32 4.57 -5.21
CA PHE A 214 6.61 5.79 -5.96
C PHE A 214 5.47 6.80 -5.82
N LYS A 215 4.23 6.37 -6.13
CA LYS A 215 3.05 7.25 -6.06
C LYS A 215 2.73 7.68 -4.62
N ALA A 216 2.84 6.74 -3.67
CA ALA A 216 2.64 7.07 -2.26
C ALA A 216 3.70 8.07 -1.75
N THR A 217 4.95 7.96 -2.22
CA THR A 217 5.99 8.94 -1.88
C THR A 217 5.69 10.31 -2.48
N ASP A 218 5.29 10.40 -3.75
CA ASP A 218 4.90 11.67 -4.36
C ASP A 218 3.77 12.35 -3.59
N ALA A 219 2.76 11.57 -3.19
CA ALA A 219 1.64 12.07 -2.36
C ALA A 219 2.10 12.52 -0.96
N ALA A 220 2.99 11.75 -0.31
CA ALA A 220 3.49 12.04 1.03
C ALA A 220 4.35 13.30 1.07
N VAL A 221 5.22 13.47 0.08
CA VAL A 221 6.07 14.65 -0.05
C VAL A 221 5.24 15.91 -0.29
N ASN A 222 4.19 15.84 -1.14
CA ASN A 222 3.25 16.94 -1.32
C ASN A 222 2.52 17.28 -0.01
N HIS A 223 2.04 16.26 0.72
CA HIS A 223 1.37 16.45 2.01
C HIS A 223 2.31 17.09 3.05
N LEU A 224 3.54 16.60 3.15
CA LEU A 224 4.55 17.19 4.06
C LEU A 224 4.88 18.62 3.68
N GLN A 225 5.00 18.94 2.39
CA GLN A 225 5.24 20.30 1.92
C GLN A 225 4.12 21.25 2.34
N ASP A 226 2.85 20.85 2.13
CA ASP A 226 1.69 21.64 2.57
C ASP A 226 1.70 21.88 4.09
N LEU A 227 2.08 20.84 4.86
CA LEU A 227 2.16 20.94 6.31
C LEU A 227 3.29 21.86 6.78
N VAL A 228 4.48 21.79 6.15
CA VAL A 228 5.61 22.68 6.47
C VAL A 228 5.26 24.14 6.13
N GLN A 229 4.69 24.38 4.94
CA GLN A 229 4.25 25.72 4.54
C GLN A 229 3.20 26.30 5.49
N ARG A 230 2.28 25.46 5.95
CA ARG A 230 1.18 25.86 6.84
C ARG A 230 1.61 26.12 8.28
N LEU A 231 2.58 25.37 8.79
CA LEU A 231 2.96 25.39 10.20
C LEU A 231 4.32 26.04 10.47
N GLY A 232 5.10 26.32 9.45
CA GLY A 232 6.40 27.01 9.54
C GLY A 232 7.51 26.20 10.24
N SER A 233 7.31 24.89 10.52
CA SER A 233 8.26 24.04 11.23
C SER A 233 8.16 22.59 10.74
N VAL A 234 9.32 21.95 10.59
CA VAL A 234 9.44 20.54 10.18
C VAL A 234 8.87 19.62 11.26
N TYR A 235 9.13 19.88 12.52
CA TYR A 235 8.63 19.02 13.62
C TYR A 235 7.13 19.19 13.86
N LEU A 236 6.61 20.40 13.70
CA LEU A 236 5.16 20.61 13.74
C LEU A 236 4.47 19.95 12.55
N ALA A 237 5.08 19.98 11.37
CA ALA A 237 4.58 19.29 10.19
C ALA A 237 4.59 17.76 10.37
N ALA A 238 5.67 17.20 10.91
CA ALA A 238 5.74 15.78 11.25
C ALA A 238 4.64 15.39 12.27
N ALA A 239 4.46 16.16 13.33
CA ALA A 239 3.38 15.94 14.31
C ALA A 239 1.99 16.08 13.67
N ALA A 240 1.82 17.00 12.73
CA ALA A 240 0.56 17.22 12.00
C ALA A 240 0.28 16.11 10.98
N TYR A 241 1.31 15.49 10.40
CA TYR A 241 1.18 14.31 9.56
C TYR A 241 0.47 13.17 10.33
N ASN A 242 0.88 12.94 11.59
CA ASN A 242 0.27 11.96 12.49
C ASN A 242 -1.12 12.38 13.00
N ALA A 243 -1.27 13.62 13.49
CA ALA A 243 -2.44 14.05 14.26
C ALA A 243 -3.45 14.89 13.48
N GLY A 244 -3.07 15.38 12.31
CA GLY A 244 -3.79 16.36 11.50
C GLY A 244 -3.48 17.81 11.91
N ALA A 245 -3.27 18.68 10.90
CA ALA A 245 -2.86 20.09 11.08
C ALA A 245 -3.76 20.87 12.05
N GLY A 246 -5.08 20.74 11.92
CA GLY A 246 -6.02 21.48 12.78
C GLY A 246 -5.92 21.13 14.28
N ARG A 247 -5.37 19.95 14.63
CA ARG A 247 -5.08 19.63 16.04
C ARG A 247 -3.85 20.37 16.51
N ILE A 248 -2.77 20.33 15.75
CA ILE A 248 -1.51 21.01 16.08
C ILE A 248 -1.73 22.52 16.19
N GLU A 249 -2.43 23.13 15.26
CA GLU A 249 -2.77 24.57 15.32
C GLU A 249 -3.56 24.94 16.59
N ARG A 250 -4.50 24.10 17.02
CA ARG A 250 -5.23 24.36 18.27
C ARG A 250 -4.32 24.33 19.49
N GLU A 251 -3.33 23.45 19.52
CA GLU A 251 -2.37 23.38 20.64
C GLU A 251 -1.39 24.56 20.60
N ILE A 252 -0.95 25.02 19.43
CA ILE A 252 -0.15 26.23 19.27
C ILE A 252 -0.92 27.44 19.82
N ARG A 253 -2.19 27.62 19.43
CA ARG A 253 -3.04 28.72 19.95
C ARG A 253 -3.31 28.69 21.47
N ARG A 254 -3.00 27.57 22.15
CA ARG A 254 -3.11 27.44 23.61
C ARG A 254 -1.83 27.78 24.35
N LEU A 255 -0.75 28.06 23.62
CA LEU A 255 0.48 28.53 24.24
C LEU A 255 0.25 29.91 24.85
N PRO A 256 0.83 30.23 26.03
CA PRO A 256 0.72 31.58 26.61
C PRO A 256 1.56 32.57 25.79
N GLY A 257 1.00 33.73 25.53
CA GLY A 257 1.62 34.73 24.68
C GLY A 257 1.44 34.47 23.19
N GLU A 258 1.70 35.49 22.35
CA GLU A 258 1.92 35.22 20.93
C GLU A 258 3.33 34.66 20.78
N PRO A 259 3.52 33.48 20.19
CA PRO A 259 4.88 32.98 19.94
C PRO A 259 5.55 33.95 18.98
N ASP A 260 6.62 34.62 19.40
CA ASP A 260 7.41 35.57 18.59
C ASP A 260 7.91 34.90 17.29
N SER A 261 8.07 33.57 17.30
CA SER A 261 8.32 32.73 16.13
C SER A 261 7.84 31.31 16.38
N VAL A 262 7.13 30.73 15.43
CA VAL A 262 6.78 29.30 15.41
C VAL A 262 7.96 28.55 14.78
N GLY A 263 8.54 27.60 15.53
CA GLY A 263 9.68 26.81 15.07
C GLY A 263 9.62 25.36 15.60
N ASP A 264 10.69 24.61 15.39
CA ASP A 264 10.76 23.19 15.80
C ASP A 264 10.68 23.03 17.34
N GLN A 265 11.17 24.00 18.10
CA GLN A 265 11.02 24.02 19.56
C GLN A 265 9.57 24.07 20.00
N THR A 266 8.70 24.73 19.26
CA THR A 266 7.25 24.83 19.56
C THR A 266 6.60 23.46 19.65
N PHE A 267 7.09 22.46 18.88
CA PHE A 267 6.62 21.10 19.02
C PHE A 267 6.86 20.55 20.45
N PHE A 268 8.06 20.72 21.00
CA PHE A 268 8.41 20.20 22.34
C PHE A 268 7.64 20.92 23.44
N GLU A 269 7.32 22.21 23.25
CA GLU A 269 6.48 22.98 24.17
C GLU A 269 5.04 22.43 24.22
N ILE A 270 4.41 22.20 23.06
CA ILE A 270 3.05 21.64 23.01
C ILE A 270 3.04 20.18 23.42
N ALA A 271 4.10 19.39 23.13
CA ALA A 271 4.23 18.01 23.53
C ALA A 271 4.44 17.84 25.06
N GLY A 272 5.03 18.82 25.73
CA GLY A 272 5.14 18.90 27.20
C GLY A 272 3.79 19.04 27.88
N ARG A 273 2.78 19.55 27.19
CA ARG A 273 1.42 19.70 27.70
C ARG A 273 0.61 18.43 27.41
N ARG A 274 -0.12 17.91 28.37
CA ARG A 274 -0.85 16.63 28.26
C ARG A 274 -2.10 16.67 27.33
N HIS A 275 -2.31 17.72 26.53
CA HIS A 275 -3.46 17.84 25.64
C HIS A 275 -3.32 17.04 24.34
N LEU A 276 -2.10 16.87 23.83
CA LEU A 276 -1.85 15.97 22.70
C LEU A 276 -1.95 14.51 23.15
N ARG A 277 -2.45 13.65 22.24
CA ARG A 277 -2.36 12.21 22.44
C ARG A 277 -0.90 11.82 22.59
N ARG A 278 -0.65 10.79 23.38
CA ARG A 278 0.68 10.26 23.61
C ARG A 278 1.40 9.92 22.30
N GLU A 279 0.74 9.22 21.38
CA GLU A 279 1.26 8.89 20.07
C GLU A 279 1.85 10.12 19.34
N THR A 280 1.13 11.24 19.34
CA THR A 280 1.58 12.48 18.71
C THR A 280 2.72 13.16 19.46
N ARG A 281 2.71 13.11 20.80
CA ARG A 281 3.81 13.64 21.64
C ARG A 281 5.12 12.89 21.42
N ASP A 282 5.02 11.61 21.08
CA ASP A 282 6.15 10.71 20.91
C ASP A 282 6.61 10.65 19.43
N TYR A 283 5.86 11.24 18.51
CA TYR A 283 6.12 11.07 17.07
C TYR A 283 7.47 11.66 16.63
N VAL A 284 7.75 12.92 16.99
CA VAL A 284 9.04 13.55 16.67
C VAL A 284 10.20 12.90 17.43
N PRO A 285 10.12 12.60 18.74
CA PRO A 285 11.13 11.80 19.42
C PRO A 285 11.47 10.47 18.73
N LYS A 286 10.45 9.75 18.21
CA LYS A 286 10.66 8.52 17.41
C LYS A 286 11.40 8.81 16.12
N LEU A 287 11.02 9.86 15.41
CA LEU A 287 11.69 10.28 14.17
C LEU A 287 13.16 10.57 14.42
N ILE A 288 13.47 11.34 15.47
CA ILE A 288 14.85 11.68 15.83
C ILE A 288 15.65 10.41 16.17
N ALA A 289 15.11 9.52 16.99
CA ALA A 289 15.77 8.26 17.36
C ALA A 289 16.02 7.38 16.11
N ALA A 290 15.03 7.25 15.22
CA ALA A 290 15.17 6.49 13.99
C ALA A 290 16.23 7.11 13.06
N ALA A 291 16.27 8.45 12.95
CA ALA A 291 17.26 9.16 12.15
C ALA A 291 18.68 8.96 12.66
N LEU A 292 18.89 9.06 13.99
CA LEU A 292 20.18 8.83 14.63
C LEU A 292 20.71 7.43 14.34
N ILE A 293 19.89 6.39 14.53
CA ILE A 293 20.30 5.01 14.27
C ILE A 293 20.52 4.77 12.77
N ALA A 294 19.62 5.23 11.92
CA ALA A 294 19.70 4.94 10.49
C ALA A 294 20.91 5.59 9.80
N LYS A 295 21.36 6.76 10.29
CA LYS A 295 22.58 7.42 9.79
C LYS A 295 23.87 6.86 10.37
N GLN A 296 23.82 6.32 11.58
CA GLN A 296 25.00 5.81 12.31
C GLN A 296 24.74 4.41 12.88
N PRO A 297 24.32 3.42 12.06
CA PRO A 297 23.83 2.16 12.59
C PRO A 297 24.84 1.43 13.46
N SER A 298 26.12 1.40 13.08
CA SER A 298 27.18 0.73 13.83
C SER A 298 27.38 1.31 15.24
N ARG A 299 27.19 2.63 15.41
CA ARG A 299 27.29 3.31 16.70
C ARG A 299 26.21 2.83 17.68
N TYR A 300 25.05 2.47 17.16
CA TYR A 300 23.91 1.97 17.91
C TYR A 300 23.82 0.44 17.94
N GLY A 301 24.92 -0.24 17.60
CA GLY A 301 25.05 -1.69 17.67
C GLY A 301 24.48 -2.46 16.48
N PHE A 302 24.10 -1.79 15.37
CA PHE A 302 23.63 -2.42 14.13
C PHE A 302 24.80 -2.53 13.14
N THR A 303 25.63 -3.55 13.26
CA THR A 303 26.91 -3.68 12.52
C THR A 303 26.77 -4.42 11.19
N ASP A 304 25.83 -5.35 11.07
CA ASP A 304 25.74 -6.29 9.93
C ASP A 304 24.48 -6.06 9.07
N ILE A 305 24.12 -4.81 8.86
CA ILE A 305 22.92 -4.49 8.07
C ILE A 305 23.17 -4.75 6.58
N GLN A 306 22.52 -5.77 6.05
CA GLN A 306 22.47 -6.07 4.62
C GLN A 306 21.43 -5.17 3.95
N ARG A 307 21.84 -4.01 3.45
CA ARG A 307 20.92 -3.09 2.75
C ARG A 307 20.44 -3.70 1.44
N LEU A 308 19.13 -3.76 1.25
CA LEU A 308 18.55 -4.22 -0.01
C LEU A 308 18.88 -3.22 -1.13
N PRO A 309 19.21 -3.71 -2.35
CA PRO A 309 19.51 -2.83 -3.48
C PRO A 309 18.25 -2.03 -3.89
N PRO A 310 18.44 -0.84 -4.49
CA PRO A 310 17.33 -0.04 -5.04
C PRO A 310 16.48 -0.85 -6.01
N LEU A 311 15.18 -0.54 -6.08
CA LEU A 311 14.30 -1.13 -7.08
C LEU A 311 14.66 -0.65 -8.47
N VAL A 312 14.96 -1.59 -9.35
CA VAL A 312 15.19 -1.36 -10.77
C VAL A 312 14.23 -2.23 -11.58
N PHE A 313 13.55 -1.65 -12.55
CA PHE A 313 12.51 -2.32 -13.32
C PHE A 313 12.37 -1.70 -14.70
N ASP A 314 11.70 -2.44 -15.58
CA ASP A 314 11.10 -1.92 -16.81
C ASP A 314 9.59 -1.82 -16.63
N GLU A 315 8.94 -0.99 -17.44
CA GLU A 315 7.49 -0.81 -17.43
C GLU A 315 6.86 -1.40 -18.69
N VAL A 316 5.78 -2.15 -18.51
CA VAL A 316 5.02 -2.78 -19.59
C VAL A 316 3.56 -2.38 -19.49
N SER A 317 2.97 -1.95 -20.62
CA SER A 317 1.53 -1.66 -20.71
C SER A 317 0.73 -2.97 -20.78
N VAL A 318 -0.21 -3.14 -19.87
CA VAL A 318 -1.11 -4.29 -19.80
C VAL A 318 -2.54 -3.78 -19.97
N PRO A 319 -3.23 -4.08 -21.10
CA PRO A 319 -4.48 -3.42 -21.48
C PRO A 319 -5.71 -3.90 -20.70
N ASP A 320 -5.66 -5.09 -20.09
CA ASP A 320 -6.80 -5.73 -19.42
C ASP A 320 -6.36 -6.62 -18.27
N ALA A 321 -7.32 -7.27 -17.62
CA ALA A 321 -7.11 -8.17 -16.51
C ALA A 321 -6.07 -9.25 -16.85
N THR A 322 -4.98 -9.29 -16.10
CA THR A 322 -3.90 -10.26 -16.26
C THR A 322 -3.32 -10.59 -14.87
N GLY A 323 -3.15 -11.89 -14.60
CA GLY A 323 -2.53 -12.34 -13.35
C GLY A 323 -1.06 -11.94 -13.25
N LEU A 324 -0.61 -11.49 -12.08
CA LEU A 324 0.82 -11.23 -11.85
C LEU A 324 1.66 -12.51 -11.94
N ASP A 325 1.07 -13.68 -11.71
CA ASP A 325 1.70 -14.99 -11.93
C ASP A 325 1.94 -15.27 -13.42
N VAL A 326 1.04 -14.83 -14.28
CA VAL A 326 1.21 -14.89 -15.74
C VAL A 326 2.36 -13.99 -16.17
N LEU A 327 2.36 -12.74 -15.71
CA LEU A 327 3.43 -11.78 -16.00
C LEU A 327 4.78 -12.24 -15.42
N ALA A 328 4.79 -12.90 -14.26
CA ALA A 328 5.99 -13.51 -13.69
C ALA A 328 6.57 -14.58 -14.62
N ARG A 329 5.71 -15.46 -15.15
CA ARG A 329 6.11 -16.47 -16.15
C ARG A 329 6.65 -15.83 -17.43
N LEU A 330 5.99 -14.80 -17.97
CA LEU A 330 6.44 -14.10 -19.18
C LEU A 330 7.78 -13.38 -18.98
N SER A 331 8.09 -12.95 -17.77
CA SER A 331 9.34 -12.27 -17.41
C SER A 331 10.42 -13.19 -16.82
N ASP A 332 10.19 -14.50 -16.84
CA ASP A 332 11.09 -15.52 -16.27
C ASP A 332 11.51 -15.19 -14.81
N THR A 333 10.54 -14.80 -13.98
CA THR A 333 10.78 -14.40 -12.59
C THR A 333 9.75 -15.02 -11.63
N SER A 334 9.94 -14.80 -10.33
CA SER A 334 9.00 -15.29 -9.32
C SER A 334 7.76 -14.39 -9.19
N VAL A 335 6.64 -14.98 -8.78
CA VAL A 335 5.43 -14.24 -8.43
C VAL A 335 5.69 -13.26 -7.28
N ALA A 336 6.55 -13.63 -6.33
CA ALA A 336 6.93 -12.77 -5.22
C ALA A 336 7.61 -11.49 -5.71
N THR A 337 8.50 -11.59 -6.70
CA THR A 337 9.14 -10.42 -7.33
C THR A 337 8.12 -9.51 -8.00
N LEU A 338 7.14 -10.07 -8.73
CA LEU A 338 6.10 -9.26 -9.38
C LEU A 338 5.17 -8.57 -8.35
N LEU A 339 4.84 -9.24 -7.25
CA LEU A 339 4.07 -8.65 -6.15
C LEU A 339 4.86 -7.53 -5.45
N GLU A 340 6.17 -7.70 -5.28
CA GLU A 340 7.04 -6.68 -4.69
C GLU A 340 7.16 -5.44 -5.58
N LEU A 341 7.30 -5.63 -6.89
CA LEU A 341 7.36 -4.54 -7.86
C LEU A 341 6.01 -3.82 -8.04
N ASN A 342 4.90 -4.52 -7.80
CA ASN A 342 3.53 -4.05 -8.07
C ASN A 342 2.58 -4.27 -6.87
N PRO A 343 2.92 -3.79 -5.68
CA PRO A 343 2.12 -4.05 -4.47
C PRO A 343 0.75 -3.36 -4.49
N GLN A 344 0.53 -2.40 -5.41
CA GLN A 344 -0.73 -1.72 -5.61
C GLN A 344 -1.84 -2.61 -6.17
N PHE A 345 -1.52 -3.71 -6.88
CA PHE A 345 -2.51 -4.65 -7.37
C PHE A 345 -2.94 -5.60 -6.27
N VAL A 346 -3.90 -5.17 -5.45
CA VAL A 346 -4.28 -5.84 -4.20
C VAL A 346 -4.81 -7.26 -4.37
N ARG A 347 -5.22 -7.63 -5.58
CA ARG A 347 -5.71 -8.96 -5.92
C ARG A 347 -4.67 -9.85 -6.58
N GLY A 348 -3.47 -9.32 -6.89
CA GLY A 348 -2.46 -10.01 -7.69
C GLY A 348 -2.86 -10.16 -9.17
N ILE A 349 -3.79 -9.31 -9.62
CA ILE A 349 -4.32 -9.25 -10.99
C ILE A 349 -4.48 -7.77 -11.35
N THR A 350 -4.17 -7.39 -12.58
CA THR A 350 -4.48 -6.05 -13.11
C THR A 350 -5.99 -5.86 -13.26
N PRO A 351 -6.51 -4.62 -13.18
CA PRO A 351 -7.95 -4.37 -13.23
C PRO A 351 -8.56 -4.75 -14.60
N PRO A 352 -9.77 -5.36 -14.61
CA PRO A 352 -10.46 -5.67 -15.87
C PRO A 352 -10.98 -4.40 -16.56
N GLY A 353 -10.91 -4.38 -17.89
CA GLY A 353 -11.45 -3.29 -18.72
C GLY A 353 -10.69 -1.97 -18.59
N ARG A 354 -9.50 -1.97 -17.98
CA ARG A 354 -8.68 -0.77 -17.80
C ARG A 354 -7.21 -1.10 -18.01
N GLY A 355 -6.57 -0.42 -18.97
CA GLY A 355 -5.13 -0.52 -19.17
C GLY A 355 -4.35 0.06 -17.98
N VAL A 356 -3.28 -0.60 -17.62
CA VAL A 356 -2.35 -0.19 -16.54
C VAL A 356 -0.91 -0.45 -16.94
N VAL A 357 -0.01 0.25 -16.28
CA VAL A 357 1.43 -0.03 -16.37
C VAL A 357 1.81 -1.01 -15.26
N VAL A 358 2.56 -2.05 -15.63
CA VAL A 358 3.08 -3.07 -14.72
C VAL A 358 4.60 -3.03 -14.75
N ARG A 359 5.22 -3.06 -13.59
CA ARG A 359 6.67 -3.13 -13.43
C ARG A 359 7.13 -4.58 -13.50
N VAL A 360 8.12 -4.84 -14.34
CA VAL A 360 8.77 -6.15 -14.50
C VAL A 360 10.28 -6.00 -14.23
N PRO A 361 11.02 -7.08 -13.96
CA PRO A 361 12.45 -6.98 -13.73
C PRO A 361 13.18 -6.26 -14.88
N ARG A 362 14.21 -5.48 -14.53
CA ARG A 362 15.03 -4.72 -15.47
C ARG A 362 15.56 -5.60 -16.60
N GLY A 363 15.48 -5.11 -17.84
CA GLY A 363 15.90 -5.82 -19.05
C GLY A 363 14.88 -6.82 -19.58
N LYS A 364 13.71 -6.98 -18.94
CA LYS A 364 12.65 -7.92 -19.35
C LYS A 364 11.49 -7.26 -20.09
N GLY A 365 11.39 -5.93 -20.09
CA GLY A 365 10.22 -5.21 -20.59
C GLY A 365 9.85 -5.55 -22.03
N ALA A 366 10.82 -5.48 -22.96
CA ALA A 366 10.59 -5.76 -24.37
C ALA A 366 10.13 -7.20 -24.63
N ALA A 367 10.81 -8.18 -24.03
CA ALA A 367 10.46 -9.60 -24.16
C ALA A 367 9.08 -9.92 -23.57
N VAL A 368 8.72 -9.28 -22.45
CA VAL A 368 7.38 -9.43 -21.85
C VAL A 368 6.31 -8.83 -22.77
N ALA A 369 6.54 -7.65 -23.33
CA ALA A 369 5.58 -7.01 -24.24
C ALA A 369 5.32 -7.87 -25.50
N GLU A 370 6.38 -8.43 -26.09
CA GLU A 370 6.28 -9.34 -27.24
C GLU A 370 5.49 -10.61 -26.88
N ARG A 371 5.92 -11.34 -25.84
CA ARG A 371 5.24 -12.59 -25.40
C ARG A 371 3.79 -12.33 -24.97
N TYR A 372 3.50 -11.15 -24.42
CA TYR A 372 2.15 -10.76 -24.03
C TYR A 372 1.23 -10.52 -25.22
N ALA A 373 1.74 -9.94 -26.32
CA ALA A 373 0.98 -9.72 -27.55
C ALA A 373 0.46 -11.05 -28.13
N ASP A 374 1.27 -12.10 -28.06
CA ASP A 374 0.92 -13.45 -28.54
C ASP A 374 0.08 -14.26 -27.54
N LEU A 375 -0.12 -13.76 -26.31
CA LEU A 375 -0.79 -14.51 -25.26
C LEU A 375 -2.33 -14.51 -25.45
N PRO A 376 -2.97 -15.68 -25.61
CA PRO A 376 -4.41 -15.77 -25.71
C PRO A 376 -5.11 -15.18 -24.47
N VAL A 377 -6.23 -14.48 -24.69
CA VAL A 377 -7.00 -13.84 -23.60
C VAL A 377 -7.40 -14.86 -22.51
N THR A 378 -7.70 -16.11 -22.91
CA THR A 378 -8.06 -17.21 -22.00
C THR A 378 -6.90 -17.66 -21.09
N GLU A 379 -5.67 -17.26 -21.40
CA GLU A 379 -4.47 -17.61 -20.66
C GLU A 379 -3.97 -16.48 -19.74
N ARG A 380 -4.57 -15.30 -19.81
CA ARG A 380 -4.19 -14.13 -19.02
C ARG A 380 -4.58 -14.24 -17.55
N ILE A 381 -5.53 -15.12 -17.21
CA ILE A 381 -6.04 -15.30 -15.86
C ILE A 381 -6.00 -16.77 -15.50
N THR A 382 -5.25 -17.10 -14.43
CA THR A 382 -5.10 -18.47 -13.91
C THR A 382 -5.88 -18.70 -12.63
N PHE A 383 -6.39 -17.64 -12.00
CA PHE A 383 -7.19 -17.70 -10.78
C PHE A 383 -8.16 -16.52 -10.70
N VAL A 384 -9.17 -16.66 -9.83
CA VAL A 384 -10.03 -15.56 -9.39
C VAL A 384 -10.04 -15.52 -7.87
N ASP A 385 -10.30 -14.36 -7.28
CA ASP A 385 -10.55 -14.26 -5.85
C ASP A 385 -12.04 -14.26 -5.54
N HIS A 386 -12.39 -15.01 -4.53
CA HIS A 386 -13.73 -15.12 -3.99
C HIS A 386 -13.75 -14.59 -2.55
N TYR A 387 -14.69 -13.71 -2.22
CA TYR A 387 -14.92 -13.27 -0.85
C TYR A 387 -16.08 -14.06 -0.25
N VAL A 388 -15.77 -14.77 0.85
CA VAL A 388 -16.74 -15.62 1.54
C VAL A 388 -17.93 -14.81 2.01
N THR A 389 -19.14 -15.27 1.67
CA THR A 389 -20.40 -14.72 2.15
C THR A 389 -21.02 -15.61 3.22
N TYR A 390 -22.03 -15.10 3.93
CA TYR A 390 -22.69 -15.85 5.00
C TYR A 390 -23.22 -17.20 4.51
N GLY A 391 -22.98 -18.25 5.27
CA GLY A 391 -23.44 -19.62 4.99
C GLY A 391 -22.58 -20.40 4.00
N GLN A 392 -21.53 -19.82 3.41
CA GLN A 392 -20.65 -20.53 2.49
C GLN A 392 -19.62 -21.41 3.22
N THR A 393 -19.33 -22.56 2.60
CA THR A 393 -18.29 -23.49 2.97
C THR A 393 -17.31 -23.66 1.81
N LEU A 394 -16.13 -24.25 2.05
CA LEU A 394 -15.21 -24.57 0.97
C LEU A 394 -15.85 -25.45 -0.10
N SER A 395 -16.71 -26.39 0.29
CA SER A 395 -17.41 -27.28 -0.65
C SER A 395 -18.37 -26.51 -1.54
N THR A 396 -19.13 -25.56 -0.99
CA THR A 396 -20.07 -24.74 -1.79
C THR A 396 -19.31 -23.77 -2.72
N ILE A 397 -18.16 -23.24 -2.28
CA ILE A 397 -17.30 -22.42 -3.12
C ILE A 397 -16.68 -23.28 -4.24
N ALA A 398 -16.14 -24.46 -3.91
CA ALA A 398 -15.57 -25.39 -4.88
C ALA A 398 -16.60 -25.78 -5.97
N GLN A 399 -17.83 -26.11 -5.56
CA GLN A 399 -18.92 -26.43 -6.47
C GLN A 399 -19.28 -25.25 -7.39
N ARG A 400 -19.36 -24.03 -6.84
CA ARG A 400 -19.66 -22.81 -7.62
C ARG A 400 -18.68 -22.59 -8.76
N TYR A 401 -17.39 -22.85 -8.53
CA TYR A 401 -16.32 -22.61 -9.52
C TYR A 401 -15.89 -23.89 -10.24
N GLN A 402 -16.55 -25.01 -9.97
CA GLN A 402 -16.24 -26.33 -10.55
C GLN A 402 -14.80 -26.77 -10.33
N VAL A 403 -14.22 -26.46 -9.17
CA VAL A 403 -12.91 -26.89 -8.70
C VAL A 403 -13.06 -27.85 -7.52
N THR A 404 -11.99 -28.55 -7.15
CA THR A 404 -12.01 -29.42 -5.97
C THR A 404 -11.68 -28.63 -4.70
N VAL A 405 -12.14 -29.11 -3.54
CA VAL A 405 -11.76 -28.55 -2.24
C VAL A 405 -10.25 -28.62 -2.04
N THR A 406 -9.62 -29.70 -2.51
CA THR A 406 -8.16 -29.87 -2.46
C THR A 406 -7.43 -28.79 -3.24
N MET A 407 -7.92 -28.42 -4.44
CA MET A 407 -7.35 -27.31 -5.23
C MET A 407 -7.49 -25.97 -4.49
N LEU A 408 -8.65 -25.73 -3.87
CA LEU A 408 -8.83 -24.52 -3.05
C LEU A 408 -7.87 -24.46 -1.86
N GLN A 409 -7.69 -25.59 -1.16
CA GLN A 409 -6.78 -25.66 -0.02
C GLN A 409 -5.33 -25.47 -0.44
N ALA A 410 -4.90 -26.08 -1.54
CA ALA A 410 -3.55 -25.93 -2.08
C ALA A 410 -3.24 -24.48 -2.46
N ALA A 411 -4.19 -23.77 -3.08
CA ALA A 411 -4.04 -22.35 -3.44
C ALA A 411 -4.17 -21.40 -2.23
N ASN A 412 -4.60 -21.90 -1.07
CA ASN A 412 -4.83 -21.10 0.14
C ASN A 412 -4.22 -21.78 1.38
N PRO A 413 -2.89 -21.85 1.52
CA PRO A 413 -2.22 -22.67 2.54
C PRO A 413 -2.55 -22.29 3.99
N ARG A 414 -3.04 -21.06 4.23
CA ARG A 414 -3.49 -20.59 5.56
C ARG A 414 -4.99 -20.76 5.82
N LEU A 415 -5.72 -21.27 4.85
CA LEU A 415 -7.16 -21.41 4.97
C LEU A 415 -7.53 -22.58 5.86
N ARG A 416 -8.28 -22.31 6.93
CA ARG A 416 -8.84 -23.36 7.80
C ARG A 416 -10.25 -23.70 7.31
N ALA A 417 -10.45 -24.91 6.79
CA ALA A 417 -11.69 -25.34 6.15
C ALA A 417 -12.95 -25.18 7.03
N HIS A 418 -12.80 -25.37 8.34
CA HIS A 418 -13.87 -25.29 9.34
C HIS A 418 -13.99 -23.93 10.02
N ALA A 419 -13.19 -22.92 9.60
CA ALA A 419 -13.16 -21.61 10.22
C ALA A 419 -13.17 -20.46 9.20
N LEU A 420 -13.98 -20.61 8.14
CA LEU A 420 -14.17 -19.53 7.16
C LEU A 420 -14.87 -18.34 7.80
N ARG A 421 -14.38 -17.13 7.51
CA ARG A 421 -14.95 -15.88 7.98
C ARG A 421 -15.63 -15.15 6.83
N VAL A 422 -16.80 -14.58 7.08
CA VAL A 422 -17.46 -13.69 6.11
C VAL A 422 -16.51 -12.55 5.75
N GLY A 423 -16.33 -12.30 4.45
CA GLY A 423 -15.37 -11.35 3.93
C GLY A 423 -13.94 -11.89 3.78
N GLN A 424 -13.68 -13.12 4.17
CA GLN A 424 -12.39 -13.76 3.93
C GLN A 424 -12.18 -13.98 2.43
N ARG A 425 -11.01 -13.61 1.93
CA ARG A 425 -10.60 -13.86 0.54
C ARG A 425 -10.18 -15.32 0.37
N VAL A 426 -10.63 -15.93 -0.71
CA VAL A 426 -10.26 -17.28 -1.15
C VAL A 426 -9.78 -17.21 -2.59
N ILE A 427 -8.57 -17.64 -2.87
CA ILE A 427 -8.01 -17.79 -4.23
C ILE A 427 -8.60 -19.04 -4.85
N VAL A 428 -9.26 -18.90 -6.00
CA VAL A 428 -9.87 -20.00 -6.74
C VAL A 428 -9.09 -20.23 -8.03
N PRO A 429 -8.40 -21.37 -8.19
CA PRO A 429 -7.69 -21.71 -9.42
C PRO A 429 -8.66 -21.83 -10.61
N MET A 430 -8.26 -21.30 -11.76
CA MET A 430 -9.07 -21.25 -12.99
C MET A 430 -8.38 -21.94 -14.16
N SER A 431 -7.74 -23.06 -13.95
CA SER A 431 -6.93 -23.80 -14.92
C SER A 431 -7.57 -23.91 -16.31
N GLY A 432 -7.23 -22.97 -17.20
CA GLY A 432 -7.67 -23.00 -18.60
C GLY A 432 -9.16 -22.80 -18.87
N ARG A 433 -9.91 -22.33 -17.89
CA ARG A 433 -11.37 -22.10 -17.97
C ARG A 433 -11.67 -20.63 -18.21
N VAL A 434 -12.73 -20.34 -18.94
CA VAL A 434 -13.25 -18.99 -19.08
C VAL A 434 -13.73 -18.52 -17.72
N VAL A 435 -13.27 -17.35 -17.30
CA VAL A 435 -13.73 -16.72 -16.05
C VAL A 435 -15.23 -16.44 -16.18
N PRO A 436 -16.10 -17.03 -15.35
CA PRO A 436 -17.53 -16.83 -15.44
C PRO A 436 -17.89 -15.35 -15.31
N ARG A 437 -18.87 -14.86 -16.06
CA ARG A 437 -19.42 -13.52 -15.85
C ARG A 437 -19.90 -13.40 -14.40
N GLY A 438 -19.41 -12.38 -13.67
CA GLY A 438 -19.71 -12.19 -12.25
C GLY A 438 -18.86 -13.04 -11.28
N ALA A 439 -17.79 -13.71 -11.75
CA ALA A 439 -16.83 -14.38 -10.86
C ALA A 439 -16.07 -13.40 -9.96
N TRP A 440 -15.92 -12.16 -10.39
CA TRP A 440 -15.29 -11.10 -9.62
C TRP A 440 -16.22 -10.63 -8.49
N SER A 441 -16.07 -11.17 -7.30
CA SER A 441 -16.74 -10.65 -6.12
C SER A 441 -15.96 -9.44 -5.58
N ASN A 442 -16.66 -8.38 -5.21
CA ASN A 442 -16.02 -7.29 -4.48
C ASN A 442 -15.84 -7.68 -3.01
N PRO A 443 -14.76 -7.24 -2.35
CA PRO A 443 -14.68 -7.37 -0.91
C PRO A 443 -15.95 -6.77 -0.31
N PRO A 444 -16.56 -7.42 0.71
CA PRO A 444 -17.70 -6.83 1.39
C PRO A 444 -17.27 -5.47 1.92
N GLU A 445 -18.10 -4.45 1.68
CA GLU A 445 -17.85 -3.14 2.28
C GLU A 445 -17.66 -3.34 3.78
N PRO A 446 -16.60 -2.75 4.35
CA PRO A 446 -16.38 -2.86 5.77
C PRO A 446 -17.64 -2.30 6.46
N ARG A 447 -18.35 -3.17 7.18
CA ARG A 447 -19.39 -2.69 8.09
C ARG A 447 -18.70 -1.71 9.02
N VAL A 448 -18.83 -0.42 8.73
CA VAL A 448 -18.56 0.62 9.71
C VAL A 448 -19.46 0.20 10.88
N ARG A 449 -18.87 -0.29 11.97
CA ARG A 449 -19.59 -0.39 13.23
C ARG A 449 -19.98 1.05 13.52
N ARG A 450 -21.15 1.46 13.04
CA ARG A 450 -21.82 2.59 13.63
C ARG A 450 -21.90 2.20 15.11
N ALA A 451 -21.07 2.84 15.90
CA ALA A 451 -21.34 2.88 17.33
C ALA A 451 -22.82 3.29 17.38
N SER A 452 -23.66 2.35 17.76
CA SER A 452 -25.07 2.61 17.96
C SER A 452 -25.17 3.41 19.25
N ARG A 453 -24.67 4.64 19.24
CA ARG A 453 -25.30 5.67 20.02
C ARG A 453 -26.69 5.78 19.38
N ARG A 454 -27.70 5.25 20.04
CA ARG A 454 -29.07 5.62 19.83
C ARG A 454 -29.16 7.15 19.99
N TYR A 455 -28.80 7.86 18.92
CA TYR A 455 -29.24 9.22 18.75
C TYR A 455 -30.74 9.05 18.45
N ARG A 456 -31.59 9.42 19.42
CA ARG A 456 -32.96 9.78 19.14
C ARG A 456 -32.90 10.72 17.95
N SER A 457 -33.45 10.29 16.82
CA SER A 457 -33.76 11.18 15.72
C SER A 457 -34.57 12.32 16.30
N VAL A 458 -34.01 13.49 16.38
CA VAL A 458 -34.82 14.70 16.57
C VAL A 458 -35.59 14.81 15.27
N SER A 459 -36.86 14.47 15.33
CA SER A 459 -37.80 14.59 14.24
C SER A 459 -37.68 16.00 13.66
N ALA A 460 -37.39 16.11 12.37
CA ALA A 460 -37.46 17.38 11.67
C ALA A 460 -38.92 17.86 11.77
N VAL A 461 -39.14 18.97 12.44
CA VAL A 461 -40.44 19.64 12.52
C VAL A 461 -40.44 20.64 11.36
N PRO A 462 -41.38 20.54 10.39
CA PRO A 462 -41.54 21.57 9.38
C PRO A 462 -41.88 22.91 10.05
N ASP A 463 -41.28 23.98 9.55
CA ASP A 463 -41.69 25.34 9.96
C ASP A 463 -42.96 25.77 9.22
N SER A 464 -43.47 26.97 9.56
CA SER A 464 -44.69 27.53 8.98
C SER A 464 -44.66 27.69 7.46
N ASP A 465 -43.50 27.62 6.85
CA ASP A 465 -43.25 27.81 5.41
C ASP A 465 -43.02 26.49 4.66
N GLY A 466 -43.20 25.32 5.34
CA GLY A 466 -43.06 24.00 4.76
C GLY A 466 -41.62 23.52 4.57
N ASN A 467 -40.61 24.29 5.01
CA ASN A 467 -39.22 23.92 4.92
C ASN A 467 -38.79 23.06 6.11
N THR A 468 -38.03 22.03 5.84
CA THR A 468 -37.45 21.15 6.85
C THR A 468 -36.10 21.68 7.30
N ARG A 469 -35.86 21.79 8.61
CA ARG A 469 -34.53 22.16 9.14
C ARG A 469 -33.81 20.92 9.65
N HIS A 470 -32.52 20.80 9.26
CA HIS A 470 -31.63 19.73 9.71
C HIS A 470 -30.52 20.31 10.60
N ARG A 471 -30.42 19.81 11.83
CA ARG A 471 -29.28 20.18 12.70
C ARG A 471 -28.12 19.23 12.46
N VAL A 472 -26.99 19.76 12.00
CA VAL A 472 -25.79 18.98 11.69
C VAL A 472 -25.30 18.22 12.92
N ALA A 473 -25.21 16.91 12.80
CA ALA A 473 -24.64 16.04 13.81
C ALA A 473 -23.13 15.86 13.64
N PRO A 474 -22.39 15.45 14.69
CA PRO A 474 -20.96 15.17 14.57
C PRO A 474 -20.64 14.12 13.50
N GLY A 475 -19.83 14.51 12.51
CA GLY A 475 -19.40 13.64 11.41
C GLY A 475 -20.29 13.68 10.16
N GLU A 476 -21.34 14.48 10.14
CA GLU A 476 -22.13 14.72 8.93
C GLU A 476 -21.42 15.68 7.98
N THR A 477 -21.66 15.50 6.69
CA THR A 477 -21.18 16.37 5.61
C THR A 477 -22.36 16.92 4.84
N ALA A 478 -22.21 18.07 4.19
CA ALA A 478 -23.28 18.65 3.36
C ALA A 478 -23.77 17.68 2.28
N SER A 479 -22.87 16.91 1.65
CA SER A 479 -23.26 15.89 0.66
C SER A 479 -24.03 14.72 1.29
N GLY A 480 -23.68 14.30 2.50
CA GLY A 480 -24.38 13.25 3.25
C GLY A 480 -25.79 13.68 3.63
N ILE A 481 -25.93 14.93 4.10
CA ILE A 481 -27.24 15.54 4.47
C ILE A 481 -28.12 15.68 3.23
N ALA A 482 -27.57 16.21 2.11
CA ALA A 482 -28.31 16.32 0.85
C ALA A 482 -28.84 14.95 0.38
N HIS A 483 -27.98 13.93 0.39
CA HIS A 483 -28.38 12.56 0.04
C HIS A 483 -29.44 11.99 0.98
N GLN A 484 -29.31 12.22 2.29
CA GLN A 484 -30.29 11.76 3.31
C GLN A 484 -31.69 12.34 3.09
N HIS A 485 -31.74 13.60 2.65
CA HIS A 485 -33.01 14.29 2.37
C HIS A 485 -33.46 14.17 0.90
N GLY A 486 -32.71 13.45 0.06
CA GLY A 486 -33.03 13.19 -1.34
C GLY A 486 -33.02 14.43 -2.24
N ILE A 487 -32.18 15.43 -1.90
CA ILE A 487 -31.99 16.67 -2.66
C ILE A 487 -30.59 16.73 -3.25
N GLY A 488 -30.38 17.59 -4.26
CA GLY A 488 -29.05 17.86 -4.79
C GLY A 488 -28.17 18.63 -3.82
N LEU A 489 -26.86 18.33 -3.79
CA LEU A 489 -25.91 19.07 -2.94
C LEU A 489 -25.92 20.57 -3.26
N THR A 490 -25.98 20.93 -4.54
CA THR A 490 -26.04 22.33 -4.98
C THR A 490 -27.26 23.05 -4.39
N ALA A 491 -28.44 22.42 -4.46
CA ALA A 491 -29.66 22.97 -3.88
C ALA A 491 -29.56 23.17 -2.36
N LEU A 492 -28.94 22.22 -1.64
CA LEU A 492 -28.69 22.38 -0.21
C LEU A 492 -27.75 23.54 0.09
N LEU A 493 -26.69 23.69 -0.68
CA LEU A 493 -25.69 24.75 -0.49
C LEU A 493 -26.29 26.13 -0.77
N GLU A 494 -27.02 26.27 -1.88
CA GLU A 494 -27.69 27.53 -2.27
C GLU A 494 -28.76 27.95 -1.24
N ALA A 495 -29.57 27.02 -0.76
CA ALA A 495 -30.58 27.30 0.26
C ALA A 495 -30.01 27.77 1.61
N ASN A 496 -28.72 27.63 1.82
CA ASN A 496 -28.01 27.99 3.05
C ASN A 496 -26.89 28.99 2.87
N ASP A 497 -26.80 29.65 1.73
CA ASP A 497 -25.71 30.60 1.38
C ASP A 497 -24.31 29.98 1.56
N LEU A 498 -24.18 28.67 1.29
CA LEU A 498 -22.93 27.93 1.41
C LEU A 498 -22.30 27.68 0.04
N THR A 499 -21.00 27.50 0.02
CA THR A 499 -20.23 27.12 -1.16
C THR A 499 -19.64 25.71 -1.00
N MET A 500 -19.11 25.10 -2.04
CA MET A 500 -18.39 23.82 -1.99
C MET A 500 -17.18 23.84 -1.02
N ARG A 501 -16.70 25.02 -0.64
CA ARG A 501 -15.59 25.21 0.31
C ARG A 501 -16.06 25.53 1.73
N SER A 502 -17.35 25.75 1.93
CA SER A 502 -17.90 26.05 3.26
C SER A 502 -17.81 24.85 4.17
N VAL A 503 -17.43 25.09 5.43
CA VAL A 503 -17.32 24.04 6.46
C VAL A 503 -18.55 24.12 7.34
N ILE A 504 -19.38 23.09 7.31
CA ILE A 504 -20.48 22.92 8.27
C ILE A 504 -19.95 22.28 9.55
N ARG A 505 -20.49 22.71 10.69
CA ARG A 505 -20.06 22.26 12.03
C ARG A 505 -21.20 21.56 12.77
N PRO A 506 -20.90 20.58 13.63
CA PRO A 506 -21.90 20.01 14.52
C PRO A 506 -22.64 21.10 15.30
N GLY A 507 -23.98 21.10 15.22
CA GLY A 507 -24.84 22.09 15.82
C GLY A 507 -25.38 23.15 14.83
N ASP A 508 -24.78 23.30 13.66
CA ASP A 508 -25.30 24.18 12.61
C ASP A 508 -26.70 23.70 12.18
N VAL A 509 -27.57 24.62 11.81
CA VAL A 509 -28.92 24.31 11.34
C VAL A 509 -28.98 24.63 9.86
N LEU A 510 -29.18 23.62 9.03
CA LEU A 510 -29.32 23.76 7.60
C LEU A 510 -30.80 23.72 7.20
N LEU A 511 -31.19 24.65 6.31
CA LEU A 511 -32.47 24.63 5.64
C LEU A 511 -32.45 23.57 4.53
N ILE A 512 -33.43 22.69 4.55
CA ILE A 512 -33.61 21.65 3.54
C ILE A 512 -34.69 22.14 2.59
N PRO A 513 -34.36 22.55 1.36
CA PRO A 513 -35.35 23.02 0.43
C PRO A 513 -36.34 21.90 0.07
N SER A 514 -37.63 22.25 -0.06
CA SER A 514 -38.63 21.37 -0.62
C SER A 514 -38.29 20.99 -2.06
N ARG A 515 -38.61 19.76 -2.45
CA ARG A 515 -38.34 19.28 -3.82
C ARG A 515 -39.10 20.08 -4.87
#